data_0637092649ed92f618fe9a527a40d91b
#
_entry.id   0637092649ed92f618fe9a527a40d91b
#
_cell.length_a   1.000
_cell.length_b   1.000
_cell.length_c   1.000
_cell.angle_alpha   90.00
_cell.angle_beta   90.00
_cell.angle_gamma   90.00
#
_symmetry.space_group_name_H-M   'P 1'
#
loop_
_entity.id
_entity.type
_entity.pdbx_description
1 polymer ?
#
loop_
_entity_poly.entity_id
_entity_poly.type
_entity_poly.pdbx_seq_one_letter_code
_entity_poly.pdbx_strand_id
1 'polypeptide(L)' 'MKQSSYKAYEDLPLFLNVKDLGEAIGIAPSSCYELMHEKDFPSIRIGKRLVVPRDKFIAWVEKHSVGGGR' A
#
# COMPACT_ATOMS: atom_id res chain seq x y z
N MET A 1 1.15 5.27 -20.35
CA MET A 1 0.78 5.28 -18.98
C MET A 1 1.43 4.14 -18.21
N LYS A 2 1.83 4.44 -17.03
CA LYS A 2 2.46 3.44 -16.22
C LYS A 2 1.46 2.49 -15.60
N GLN A 3 1.77 1.23 -15.64
CA GLN A 3 0.88 0.25 -15.08
C GLN A 3 1.49 -0.45 -13.90
N SER A 4 0.65 -0.78 -12.96
CA SER A 4 1.05 -1.57 -11.83
C SER A 4 1.28 -3.01 -12.25
N SER A 5 2.11 -3.71 -11.51
CA SER A 5 2.30 -5.14 -11.70
C SER A 5 1.08 -5.92 -11.28
N TYR A 6 0.22 -5.30 -10.49
CA TYR A 6 -0.92 -5.99 -9.92
C TYR A 6 -2.19 -5.48 -10.57
N LYS A 7 -3.03 -6.40 -10.99
CA LYS A 7 -4.27 -6.05 -11.69
C LYS A 7 -5.46 -6.06 -10.77
N ALA A 8 -5.38 -6.78 -9.68
CA ALA A 8 -6.47 -6.86 -8.74
C ALA A 8 -5.90 -7.03 -7.35
N TYR A 9 -6.73 -6.77 -6.36
CA TYR A 9 -6.28 -6.87 -4.98
C TYR A 9 -5.82 -8.28 -4.64
N GLU A 10 -6.47 -9.28 -5.19
CA GLU A 10 -6.09 -10.64 -4.87
C GLU A 10 -4.74 -11.03 -5.46
N ASP A 11 -4.21 -10.24 -6.36
CA ASP A 11 -2.88 -10.48 -6.90
C ASP A 11 -1.79 -10.00 -5.96
N LEU A 12 -2.16 -9.22 -4.96
CA LEU A 12 -1.19 -8.69 -4.01
C LEU A 12 -0.74 -9.78 -3.04
N PRO A 13 0.51 -9.72 -2.58
CA PRO A 13 0.95 -10.65 -1.54
C PRO A 13 0.22 -10.37 -0.23
N LEU A 14 0.24 -11.34 0.67
CA LEU A 14 -0.42 -11.17 1.97
C LEU A 14 0.14 -9.99 2.73
N PHE A 15 1.44 -9.76 2.62
CA PHE A 15 2.08 -8.61 3.24
C PHE A 15 2.85 -7.86 2.17
N LEU A 16 2.67 -6.54 2.16
CA LEU A 16 3.34 -5.70 1.19
C LEU A 16 4.47 -4.94 1.86
N ASN A 17 5.66 -5.01 1.29
CA ASN A 17 6.74 -4.17 1.74
C ASN A 17 6.73 -2.86 0.94
N VAL A 18 7.75 -2.02 1.16
CA VAL A 18 7.81 -0.72 0.48
C VAL A 18 7.76 -0.88 -1.03
N LYS A 19 8.53 -1.84 -1.54
CA LYS A 19 8.58 -2.05 -2.97
C LYS A 19 7.24 -2.53 -3.52
N ASP A 20 6.64 -3.51 -2.83
CA ASP A 20 5.36 -4.04 -3.27
C ASP A 20 4.29 -2.96 -3.27
N LEU A 21 4.29 -2.16 -2.22
CA LEU A 21 3.30 -1.11 -2.08
C LEU A 21 3.48 -0.07 -3.19
N GLY A 22 4.72 0.28 -3.48
CA GLY A 22 5.00 1.24 -4.54
C GLY A 22 4.50 0.76 -5.88
N GLU A 23 4.68 -0.52 -6.16
CA GLU A 23 4.20 -1.08 -7.42
C GLU A 23 2.68 -1.11 -7.46
N ALA A 24 2.06 -1.41 -6.33
CA ALA A 24 0.61 -1.48 -6.28
C ALA A 24 -0.02 -0.12 -6.48
N ILE A 25 0.56 0.91 -5.89
CA ILE A 25 0.00 2.26 -5.96
C ILE A 25 0.54 3.03 -7.16
N GLY A 26 1.75 2.70 -7.58
CA GLY A 26 2.36 3.41 -8.70
C GLY A 26 3.12 4.66 -8.27
N ILE A 27 3.69 4.64 -7.08
CA ILE A 27 4.47 5.79 -6.60
C ILE A 27 5.89 5.35 -6.29
N ALA A 28 6.76 6.34 -6.14
CA ALA A 28 8.17 6.07 -5.89
C ALA A 28 8.37 5.43 -4.52
N PRO A 29 9.42 4.62 -4.35
CA PRO A 29 9.67 3.98 -3.07
C PRO A 29 9.83 4.97 -1.90
N SER A 30 10.44 6.12 -2.16
CA SER A 30 10.61 7.09 -1.09
C SER A 30 9.26 7.61 -0.60
N SER A 31 8.34 7.83 -1.52
CA SER A 31 7.00 8.26 -1.13
C SER A 31 6.27 7.17 -0.37
N CYS A 32 6.47 5.93 -0.78
CA CYS A 32 5.88 4.81 -0.09
C CYS A 32 6.40 4.69 1.33
N TYR A 33 7.69 4.89 1.48
CA TYR A 33 8.31 4.80 2.79
C TYR A 33 7.70 5.83 3.73
N GLU A 34 7.53 7.05 3.23
CA GLU A 34 6.91 8.09 4.03
C GLU A 34 5.47 7.75 4.38
N LEU A 35 4.74 7.23 3.41
CA LEU A 35 3.36 6.83 3.64
C LEU A 35 3.27 5.79 4.74
N MET A 36 4.16 4.81 4.72
CA MET A 36 4.12 3.73 5.70
C MET A 36 4.51 4.19 7.10
N HIS A 37 5.05 5.40 7.23
CA HIS A 37 5.37 5.96 8.53
C HIS A 37 4.25 6.83 9.09
N GLU A 38 3.19 7.02 8.34
CA GLU A 38 2.08 7.82 8.81
C GLU A 38 1.27 7.07 9.83
N LYS A 39 0.72 7.80 10.78
CA LYS A 39 -0.03 7.17 11.85
C LYS A 39 -1.27 6.45 11.34
N ASP A 40 -1.89 7.02 10.33
CA ASP A 40 -3.13 6.46 9.82
C ASP A 40 -2.91 5.21 8.99
N PHE A 41 -1.68 5.02 8.53
CA PHE A 41 -1.44 3.90 7.67
C PHE A 41 -1.20 2.63 8.49
N PRO A 42 -1.85 1.53 8.16
CA PRO A 42 -1.79 0.32 8.99
C PRO A 42 -0.55 -0.52 8.76
N SER A 43 0.61 0.11 8.79
CA SER A 43 1.84 -0.65 8.62
C SER A 43 2.24 -1.33 9.92
N ILE A 44 3.00 -2.40 9.79
CA ILE A 44 3.49 -3.16 10.93
C ILE A 44 4.99 -3.26 10.79
N ARG A 45 5.68 -3.03 11.90
CA ARG A 45 7.12 -3.20 11.90
C ARG A 45 7.47 -4.60 12.37
N ILE A 46 8.18 -5.32 11.52
CA ILE A 46 8.66 -6.66 11.85
C ILE A 46 10.17 -6.63 11.71
N GLY A 47 10.84 -6.64 12.85
CA GLY A 47 12.29 -6.49 12.81
C GLY A 47 12.64 -5.14 12.25
N LYS A 48 13.40 -5.13 11.18
CA LYS A 48 13.80 -3.88 10.52
C LYS A 48 12.91 -3.55 9.33
N ARG A 49 11.89 -4.32 9.11
CA ARG A 49 11.06 -4.14 7.94
C ARG A 49 9.73 -3.51 8.31
N LEU A 50 9.24 -2.71 7.40
CA LEU A 50 7.87 -2.21 7.48
C LEU A 50 7.07 -2.92 6.42
N VAL A 51 5.96 -3.49 6.83
CA VAL A 51 5.06 -4.17 5.91
C VAL A 51 3.64 -3.78 6.27
N VAL A 52 2.73 -4.00 5.34
CA VAL A 52 1.32 -3.74 5.59
C VAL A 52 0.54 -4.97 5.14
N PRO A 53 -0.34 -5.52 5.99
CA PRO A 53 -1.17 -6.64 5.57
C PRO A 53 -2.08 -6.21 4.41
N ARG A 54 -2.24 -7.10 3.45
CA ARG A 54 -3.03 -6.77 2.27
C ARG A 54 -4.44 -6.31 2.64
N ASP A 55 -5.08 -7.02 3.55
CA ASP A 55 -6.45 -6.66 3.93
C ASP A 55 -6.52 -5.28 4.54
N LYS A 56 -5.54 -4.93 5.36
CA LYS A 56 -5.51 -3.62 5.99
C LYS A 56 -5.24 -2.54 4.96
N PHE A 57 -4.38 -2.83 4.00
CA PHE A 57 -4.09 -1.89 2.93
C PHE A 57 -5.36 -1.60 2.13
N ILE A 58 -6.09 -2.65 1.78
CA ILE A 58 -7.31 -2.48 0.99
C ILE A 58 -8.31 -1.63 1.77
N ALA A 59 -8.48 -1.92 3.05
CA ALA A 59 -9.40 -1.16 3.88
C ALA A 59 -8.97 0.30 3.96
N TRP A 60 -7.66 0.53 4.05
CA TRP A 60 -7.15 1.90 4.10
C TRP A 60 -7.46 2.65 2.82
N VAL A 61 -7.28 1.99 1.68
CA VAL A 61 -7.56 2.61 0.40
C VAL A 61 -9.03 2.98 0.31
N GLU A 62 -9.90 2.07 0.71
CA GLU A 62 -11.33 2.32 0.64
C GLU A 62 -11.75 3.45 1.57
N LYS A 63 -11.15 3.50 2.74
CA LYS A 63 -11.46 4.54 3.70
C LYS A 63 -11.03 5.91 3.20
N HIS A 64 -9.92 5.96 2.46
CA HIS A 64 -9.37 7.22 2.00
C HIS A 64 -9.73 7.53 0.56
N SER A 65 -10.59 6.75 -0.03
CA SER A 65 -11.07 7.05 -1.38
C SER A 65 -11.92 8.30 -1.33
N VAL A 66 -11.59 9.22 -2.19
CA VAL A 66 -12.29 10.49 -2.22
C VAL A 66 -13.26 10.49 -3.38
N GLY A 67 -14.43 10.78 -3.03
CA GLY A 67 -15.39 10.89 -4.04
C GLY A 67 -15.58 9.61 -4.74
N GLY A 68 -15.11 8.89 -4.08
CA GLY A 68 -15.35 7.90 -4.76
C GLY A 68 -16.26 8.36 -5.65
N GLY A 69 -16.06 8.60 -5.34
CA GLY A 69 -16.47 8.78 -5.81
C GLY A 69 -16.83 9.29 -6.35
N ARG A 70 -16.77 9.45 -6.25
CA ARG A 70 -16.93 9.96 -6.63
C ARG A 70 -17.02 10.12 -7.00
#